data_b4aa1e19c7bbfb6ebadcac606aa67a68
#
_entry.id   b4aa1e19c7bbfb6ebadcac606aa67a68
#
_cell.length_a   1.000
_cell.length_b   1.000
_cell.length_c   1.000
_cell.angle_alpha   90.00
_cell.angle_beta   90.00
_cell.angle_gamma   90.00
#
_symmetry.space_group_name_H-M   'P 1'
#
loop_
_entity.id
_entity.type
_entity.pdbx_description
1 polymer ?
#
loop_
_entity_poly.entity_id
_entity_poly.type
_entity_poly.pdbx_seq_one_letter_code
_entity_poly.pdbx_strand_id
1 'polypeptide(L)'
;QTSLMILAVFLSIMYINKELGWSMVDFLKSAEFEQYNSILVTDSFLVRNHFFKSFIGGIFITICMTGLDQDMMQKNLSCQNLKDAQKNMIVFSLVLVVVTGLFMLLGALLYIYAGKEGIALPLMDGNPKTDLLFPEIALNGKLGLGVGITFILGLIAAAYSSADSALTSLTTSFCVDFLAIEKQDPAKQKSLRKKTHIGMSFLLILVVIAFKHILNTNVIDSLLTVAGYTYGPLLGLFAFSVFTKYTIKDRYVWFVVFASVGLTSFLGGIDAAILGGYQIGYELLPLNGLFTFIGLILIRSKQD
;
A
#
# COMPACT_ATOMS: atom_id res chain seq x y z
N GLN A 1 -1.92 -1.69 -18.53
CA GLN A 1 -2.80 -1.25 -17.44
C GLN A 1 -2.50 0.18 -17.00
N THR A 2 -1.26 0.51 -16.66
CA THR A 2 -0.83 1.85 -16.19
C THR A 2 -1.20 2.94 -17.21
N SER A 3 -0.97 2.71 -18.50
CA SER A 3 -1.31 3.66 -19.56
C SER A 3 -2.81 3.94 -19.64
N LEU A 4 -3.68 2.93 -19.44
CA LEU A 4 -5.13 3.13 -19.42
C LEU A 4 -5.57 3.91 -18.19
N MET A 5 -4.98 3.65 -17.02
CA MET A 5 -5.28 4.41 -15.80
C MET A 5 -4.85 5.87 -15.92
N ILE A 6 -3.64 6.12 -16.42
CA ILE A 6 -3.14 7.49 -16.66
C ILE A 6 -4.00 8.20 -17.70
N LEU A 7 -4.41 7.50 -18.77
CA LEU A 7 -5.32 8.05 -19.78
C LEU A 7 -6.67 8.43 -19.16
N ALA A 8 -7.24 7.57 -18.32
CA ALA A 8 -8.50 7.87 -17.62
C ALA A 8 -8.36 9.11 -16.72
N VAL A 9 -7.25 9.24 -15.98
CA VAL A 9 -6.96 10.43 -15.16
C VAL A 9 -6.87 11.67 -16.03
N PHE A 10 -6.10 11.61 -17.10
CA PHE A 10 -5.91 12.74 -18.00
C PHE A 10 -7.22 13.20 -18.66
N LEU A 11 -8.00 12.25 -19.19
CA LEU A 11 -9.31 12.54 -19.77
C LEU A 11 -10.28 13.13 -18.74
N SER A 12 -10.26 12.62 -17.50
CA SER A 12 -11.09 13.15 -16.43
C SER A 12 -10.73 14.60 -16.11
N ILE A 13 -9.45 14.91 -15.96
CA ILE A 13 -8.97 16.27 -15.71
C ILE A 13 -9.39 17.21 -16.85
N MET A 14 -9.19 16.79 -18.09
CA MET A 14 -9.59 17.60 -19.24
C MET A 14 -11.10 17.86 -19.27
N TYR A 15 -11.89 16.82 -19.03
CA TYR A 15 -13.34 16.90 -19.08
C TYR A 15 -13.91 17.80 -17.98
N ILE A 16 -13.45 17.60 -16.75
CA ILE A 16 -13.90 18.40 -15.60
C ILE A 16 -13.52 19.88 -15.78
N ASN A 17 -12.29 20.15 -16.22
CA ASN A 17 -11.87 21.54 -16.48
C ASN A 17 -12.71 22.19 -17.57
N LYS A 18 -13.07 21.44 -18.63
CA LYS A 18 -13.95 21.93 -19.69
C LYS A 18 -15.35 22.25 -19.16
N GLU A 19 -15.96 21.36 -18.35
CA GLU A 19 -17.28 21.58 -17.76
C GLU A 19 -17.29 22.78 -16.80
N LEU A 20 -16.22 22.96 -16.01
CA LEU A 20 -16.07 24.11 -15.11
C LEU A 20 -15.70 25.39 -15.84
N GLY A 21 -15.37 25.33 -17.14
CA GLY A 21 -14.87 26.47 -17.90
C GLY A 21 -13.49 26.95 -17.45
N TRP A 22 -12.69 26.07 -16.87
CA TRP A 22 -11.38 26.37 -16.29
C TRP A 22 -10.24 25.89 -17.20
N SER A 23 -9.16 26.66 -17.24
CA SER A 23 -7.86 26.12 -17.64
C SER A 23 -7.18 25.43 -16.43
N MET A 24 -6.13 24.66 -16.71
CA MET A 24 -5.34 24.06 -15.63
C MET A 24 -4.73 25.15 -14.69
N VAL A 25 -4.40 26.30 -15.24
CA VAL A 25 -3.86 27.43 -14.46
C VAL A 25 -4.93 28.04 -13.58
N ASP A 26 -6.16 28.17 -14.07
CA ASP A 26 -7.29 28.69 -13.29
C ASP A 26 -7.62 27.74 -12.14
N PHE A 27 -7.61 26.43 -12.40
CA PHE A 27 -7.77 25.42 -11.34
C PHE A 27 -6.72 25.56 -10.23
N LEU A 28 -5.42 25.59 -10.59
CA LEU A 28 -4.33 25.67 -9.62
C LEU A 28 -4.32 26.99 -8.83
N LYS A 29 -4.94 28.06 -9.35
CA LYS A 29 -5.06 29.37 -8.70
C LYS A 29 -6.41 29.59 -8.02
N SER A 30 -7.33 28.63 -8.11
CA SER A 30 -8.65 28.79 -7.53
C SER A 30 -8.63 28.75 -6.00
N ALA A 31 -9.48 29.55 -5.37
CA ALA A 31 -9.63 29.54 -3.92
C ALA A 31 -10.13 28.19 -3.39
N GLU A 32 -10.89 27.45 -4.22
CA GLU A 32 -11.33 26.10 -3.92
C GLU A 32 -10.18 25.11 -3.84
N PHE A 33 -9.18 25.23 -4.73
CA PHE A 33 -8.00 24.36 -4.71
C PHE A 33 -7.09 24.66 -3.50
N GLU A 34 -7.07 25.89 -3.04
CA GLU A 34 -6.26 26.30 -1.87
C GLU A 34 -6.62 25.47 -0.62
N GLN A 35 -7.89 25.05 -0.48
CA GLN A 35 -8.35 24.19 0.61
C GLN A 35 -7.76 22.77 0.56
N TYR A 36 -7.32 22.31 -0.61
CA TYR A 36 -6.74 20.98 -0.84
C TYR A 36 -5.22 21.00 -1.04
N ASN A 37 -4.60 22.18 -1.02
CA ASN A 37 -3.17 22.37 -1.31
C ASN A 37 -2.26 22.22 -0.07
N SER A 38 -2.80 21.77 1.06
CA SER A 38 -2.01 21.54 2.28
C SER A 38 -1.23 20.22 2.18
N ILE A 39 -0.10 20.22 1.45
CA ILE A 39 0.77 19.04 1.28
C ILE A 39 1.67 18.84 2.51
N LEU A 40 2.13 19.93 3.12
CA LEU A 40 3.05 19.91 4.25
C LEU A 40 2.31 20.30 5.53
N VAL A 41 1.85 19.31 6.28
CA VAL A 41 1.22 19.52 7.59
C VAL A 41 2.33 19.62 8.65
N THR A 42 2.67 20.85 9.06
CA THR A 42 3.76 21.14 10.01
C THR A 42 3.30 21.84 11.28
N ASP A 43 2.01 22.19 11.39
CA ASP A 43 1.47 23.04 12.44
C ASP A 43 1.56 22.43 13.85
N SER A 44 1.33 21.11 13.95
CA SER A 44 1.41 20.42 15.22
C SER A 44 1.98 19.01 15.05
N PHE A 45 3.03 18.71 15.82
CA PHE A 45 3.61 17.37 15.86
C PHE A 45 2.66 16.32 16.49
N LEU A 46 1.60 16.78 17.14
CA LEU A 46 0.62 15.89 17.78
C LEU A 46 -0.28 15.18 16.77
N VAL A 47 -0.53 15.79 15.60
CA VAL A 47 -1.42 15.18 14.60
C VAL A 47 -0.79 14.00 13.92
N ARG A 48 -1.64 13.03 13.52
CA ARG A 48 -1.22 11.77 12.89
C ARG A 48 -0.46 11.98 11.58
N ASN A 49 -0.91 12.93 10.76
CA ASN A 49 -0.39 13.20 9.43
C ASN A 49 0.68 14.29 9.38
N HIS A 50 1.31 14.61 10.51
CA HIS A 50 2.43 15.56 10.53
C HIS A 50 3.54 15.13 9.57
N PHE A 51 4.09 16.07 8.81
CA PHE A 51 5.04 15.82 7.72
C PHE A 51 6.18 14.86 8.12
N PHE A 52 6.88 15.13 9.22
CA PHE A 52 7.99 14.26 9.63
C PHE A 52 7.56 12.84 10.02
N LYS A 53 6.40 12.69 10.64
CA LYS A 53 5.87 11.33 10.95
C LYS A 53 5.58 10.56 9.68
N SER A 54 4.87 11.20 8.74
CA SER A 54 4.52 10.61 7.45
C SER A 54 5.76 10.32 6.60
N PHE A 55 6.74 11.22 6.61
CA PHE A 55 7.99 11.06 5.87
C PHE A 55 8.83 9.90 6.40
N ILE A 56 9.07 9.86 7.71
CA ILE A 56 9.84 8.77 8.35
C ILE A 56 9.09 7.44 8.20
N GLY A 57 7.80 7.40 8.51
CA GLY A 57 6.98 6.22 8.31
C GLY A 57 7.00 5.74 6.87
N GLY A 58 6.88 6.66 5.90
CA GLY A 58 6.96 6.38 4.47
C GLY A 58 8.29 5.78 4.04
N ILE A 59 9.42 6.23 4.59
CA ILE A 59 10.74 5.63 4.33
C ILE A 59 10.73 4.14 4.74
N PHE A 60 10.28 3.83 5.95
CA PHE A 60 10.26 2.44 6.42
C PHE A 60 9.25 1.58 5.67
N ILE A 61 8.08 2.12 5.33
CA ILE A 61 7.09 1.45 4.48
C ILE A 61 7.72 1.11 3.12
N THR A 62 8.40 2.06 2.49
CA THR A 62 9.06 1.87 1.19
C THR A 62 10.16 0.81 1.27
N ILE A 63 10.99 0.83 2.32
CA ILE A 63 12.01 -0.21 2.55
C ILE A 63 11.36 -1.59 2.62
N CYS A 64 10.27 -1.73 3.37
CA CYS A 64 9.58 -3.01 3.52
C CYS A 64 8.91 -3.45 2.22
N MET A 65 8.11 -2.59 1.61
CA MET A 65 7.34 -2.92 0.41
C MET A 65 8.21 -3.12 -0.85
N THR A 66 9.38 -2.50 -0.90
CA THR A 66 10.26 -2.60 -2.07
C THR A 66 11.40 -3.61 -1.86
N GLY A 67 11.92 -3.68 -0.62
CA GLY A 67 13.09 -4.48 -0.31
C GLY A 67 12.81 -5.83 0.35
N LEU A 68 11.64 -6.00 0.99
CA LEU A 68 11.29 -7.22 1.72
C LEU A 68 10.07 -7.94 1.13
N ASP A 69 9.35 -7.28 0.22
CA ASP A 69 8.21 -7.87 -0.47
C ASP A 69 8.66 -8.78 -1.61
N GLN A 70 8.14 -10.00 -1.62
CA GLN A 70 8.53 -11.04 -2.58
C GLN A 70 8.20 -10.65 -4.02
N ASP A 71 7.06 -10.01 -4.27
CA ASP A 71 6.64 -9.61 -5.61
C ASP A 71 7.60 -8.57 -6.21
N MET A 72 7.94 -7.55 -5.44
CA MET A 72 8.87 -6.50 -5.87
C MET A 72 10.31 -7.03 -6.00
N MET A 73 10.74 -7.88 -5.07
CA MET A 73 12.09 -8.48 -5.12
C MET A 73 12.26 -9.39 -6.32
N GLN A 74 11.29 -10.22 -6.68
CA GLN A 74 11.37 -11.06 -7.89
C GLN A 74 11.57 -10.23 -9.15
N LYS A 75 10.88 -9.10 -9.28
CA LYS A 75 11.02 -8.19 -10.41
C LYS A 75 12.42 -7.55 -10.47
N ASN A 76 12.94 -7.13 -9.33
CA ASN A 76 14.28 -6.53 -9.25
C ASN A 76 15.40 -7.57 -9.49
N LEU A 77 15.26 -8.78 -8.96
CA LEU A 77 16.20 -9.88 -9.16
C LEU A 77 16.20 -10.43 -10.60
N SER A 78 15.14 -10.17 -11.37
CA SER A 78 15.09 -10.54 -12.79
C SER A 78 15.91 -9.61 -13.70
N CYS A 79 16.43 -8.49 -13.19
CA CYS A 79 17.33 -7.61 -13.93
C CYS A 79 18.68 -8.28 -14.18
N GLN A 80 19.35 -7.95 -15.31
CA GLN A 80 20.59 -8.60 -15.73
C GLN A 80 21.75 -8.37 -14.75
N ASN A 81 21.78 -7.23 -14.10
CA ASN A 81 22.84 -6.86 -13.16
C ASN A 81 22.34 -5.84 -12.12
N LEU A 82 23.14 -5.60 -11.08
CA LEU A 82 22.82 -4.68 -10.00
C LEU A 82 22.56 -3.24 -10.47
N LYS A 83 23.31 -2.76 -11.46
CA LYS A 83 23.14 -1.38 -11.97
C LYS A 83 21.77 -1.21 -12.64
N ASP A 84 21.32 -2.20 -13.39
CA ASP A 84 20.01 -2.17 -14.03
C ASP A 84 18.89 -2.26 -13.01
N ALA A 85 19.03 -3.08 -11.96
CA ALA A 85 18.09 -3.13 -10.85
C ALA A 85 17.99 -1.77 -10.12
N GLN A 86 19.14 -1.16 -9.79
CA GLN A 86 19.16 0.18 -9.17
C GLN A 86 18.53 1.25 -10.06
N LYS A 87 18.86 1.26 -11.37
CA LYS A 87 18.26 2.17 -12.33
C LYS A 87 16.75 1.97 -12.43
N ASN A 88 16.28 0.72 -12.46
CA ASN A 88 14.85 0.40 -12.44
C ASN A 88 14.16 1.00 -11.22
N MET A 89 14.71 0.84 -10.03
CA MET A 89 14.15 1.39 -8.80
C MET A 89 14.10 2.91 -8.81
N ILE A 90 15.16 3.59 -9.26
CA ILE A 90 15.20 5.06 -9.33
C ILE A 90 14.14 5.57 -10.31
N VAL A 91 14.10 5.00 -11.54
CA VAL A 91 13.12 5.40 -12.55
C VAL A 91 11.70 5.14 -12.08
N PHE A 92 11.45 3.98 -11.47
CA PHE A 92 10.16 3.64 -10.88
C PHE A 92 9.74 4.67 -9.82
N SER A 93 10.65 5.05 -8.91
CA SER A 93 10.37 6.04 -7.86
C SER A 93 10.03 7.41 -8.44
N LEU A 94 10.77 7.87 -9.45
CA LEU A 94 10.48 9.15 -10.13
C LEU A 94 9.12 9.13 -10.83
N VAL A 95 8.81 8.06 -11.55
CA VAL A 95 7.51 7.89 -12.22
C VAL A 95 6.39 7.84 -11.18
N LEU A 96 6.60 7.13 -10.05
CA LEU A 96 5.62 7.04 -8.98
C LEU A 96 5.27 8.42 -8.41
N VAL A 97 6.26 9.29 -8.17
CA VAL A 97 6.02 10.66 -7.68
C VAL A 97 5.14 11.45 -8.65
N VAL A 98 5.47 11.41 -9.95
CA VAL A 98 4.69 12.12 -10.98
C VAL A 98 3.26 11.59 -11.07
N VAL A 99 3.11 10.27 -11.11
CA VAL A 99 1.79 9.62 -11.21
C VAL A 99 0.95 9.90 -9.96
N THR A 100 1.53 9.79 -8.77
CA THR A 100 0.85 10.12 -7.52
C THR A 100 0.38 11.58 -7.50
N GLY A 101 1.24 12.51 -7.94
CA GLY A 101 0.87 13.92 -8.08
C GLY A 101 -0.34 14.14 -8.99
N LEU A 102 -0.39 13.45 -10.15
CA LEU A 102 -1.53 13.52 -11.06
C LEU A 102 -2.83 12.98 -10.42
N PHE A 103 -2.77 11.87 -9.69
CA PHE A 103 -3.93 11.34 -8.98
C PHE A 103 -4.40 12.25 -7.86
N MET A 104 -3.47 12.89 -7.13
CA MET A 104 -3.84 13.86 -6.10
C MET A 104 -4.52 15.09 -6.69
N LEU A 105 -4.01 15.62 -7.80
CA LEU A 105 -4.66 16.72 -8.53
C LEU A 105 -6.06 16.33 -9.01
N LEU A 106 -6.22 15.14 -9.57
CA LEU A 106 -7.54 14.63 -9.95
C LEU A 106 -8.45 14.52 -8.72
N GLY A 107 -7.94 14.02 -7.58
CA GLY A 107 -8.71 13.93 -6.34
C GLY A 107 -9.28 15.27 -5.91
N ALA A 108 -8.45 16.31 -5.82
CA ALA A 108 -8.90 17.66 -5.49
C ALA A 108 -9.94 18.19 -6.51
N LEU A 109 -9.68 17.99 -7.79
CA LEU A 109 -10.59 18.41 -8.86
C LEU A 109 -11.95 17.72 -8.80
N LEU A 110 -11.98 16.41 -8.45
CA LEU A 110 -13.23 15.65 -8.28
C LEU A 110 -14.06 16.18 -7.12
N TYR A 111 -13.46 16.53 -5.99
CA TYR A 111 -14.19 17.12 -4.87
C TYR A 111 -14.75 18.49 -5.21
N ILE A 112 -13.99 19.34 -5.89
CA ILE A 112 -14.45 20.66 -6.34
C ILE A 112 -15.60 20.50 -7.34
N TYR A 113 -15.46 19.60 -8.29
CA TYR A 113 -16.50 19.31 -9.28
C TYR A 113 -17.77 18.79 -8.61
N ALA A 114 -17.65 17.81 -7.71
CA ALA A 114 -18.79 17.28 -6.97
C ALA A 114 -19.52 18.37 -6.16
N GLY A 115 -18.78 19.27 -5.51
CA GLY A 115 -19.35 20.39 -4.78
C GLY A 115 -20.10 21.37 -5.68
N LYS A 116 -19.57 21.70 -6.87
CA LYS A 116 -20.22 22.60 -7.83
C LYS A 116 -21.44 22.01 -8.51
N GLU A 117 -21.41 20.72 -8.81
CA GLU A 117 -22.51 19.97 -9.44
C GLU A 117 -23.53 19.42 -8.44
N GLY A 118 -23.35 19.65 -7.13
CA GLY A 118 -24.23 19.12 -6.10
C GLY A 118 -24.25 17.59 -6.01
N ILE A 119 -23.16 16.93 -6.39
CA ILE A 119 -23.01 15.46 -6.33
C ILE A 119 -22.72 15.09 -4.89
N ALA A 120 -23.63 14.36 -4.25
CA ALA A 120 -23.41 13.86 -2.90
C ALA A 120 -22.33 12.78 -2.88
N LEU A 121 -21.53 12.77 -1.81
CA LEU A 121 -20.57 11.67 -1.59
C LEU A 121 -21.32 10.34 -1.44
N PRO A 122 -20.88 9.27 -2.13
CA PRO A 122 -21.50 7.96 -1.98
C PRO A 122 -21.45 7.48 -0.53
N LEU A 123 -22.55 6.93 -0.05
CA LEU A 123 -22.66 6.37 1.30
C LEU A 123 -22.62 4.85 1.22
N MET A 124 -21.94 4.22 2.17
CA MET A 124 -21.97 2.78 2.38
C MET A 124 -22.19 2.53 3.88
N ASP A 125 -23.25 1.81 4.22
CA ASP A 125 -23.66 1.58 5.60
C ASP A 125 -23.82 2.88 6.43
N GLY A 126 -24.31 3.95 5.78
CA GLY A 126 -24.52 5.26 6.39
C GLY A 126 -23.28 6.13 6.54
N ASN A 127 -22.08 5.65 6.15
CA ASN A 127 -20.84 6.39 6.21
C ASN A 127 -20.37 6.86 4.82
N PRO A 128 -19.82 8.08 4.68
CA PRO A 128 -19.27 8.56 3.43
C PRO A 128 -18.09 7.67 2.97
N LYS A 129 -18.17 7.15 1.74
CA LYS A 129 -17.11 6.38 1.08
C LYS A 129 -16.46 7.23 0.01
N THR A 130 -15.41 7.94 0.40
CA THR A 130 -14.67 8.87 -0.47
C THR A 130 -14.02 8.16 -1.66
N ASP A 131 -13.61 6.91 -1.49
CA ASP A 131 -13.01 6.09 -2.56
C ASP A 131 -13.97 5.79 -3.72
N LEU A 132 -15.28 5.93 -3.50
CA LEU A 132 -16.30 5.73 -4.53
C LEU A 132 -16.64 7.00 -5.33
N LEU A 133 -16.08 8.16 -4.98
CA LEU A 133 -16.40 9.41 -5.67
C LEU A 133 -16.00 9.38 -7.14
N PHE A 134 -14.77 8.93 -7.45
CA PHE A 134 -14.33 8.84 -8.84
C PHE A 134 -15.13 7.81 -9.65
N PRO A 135 -15.34 6.58 -9.18
CA PRO A 135 -16.27 5.64 -9.83
C PRO A 135 -17.66 6.22 -10.08
N GLU A 136 -18.25 6.89 -9.09
CA GLU A 136 -19.58 7.50 -9.19
C GLU A 136 -19.63 8.54 -10.32
N ILE A 137 -18.66 9.46 -10.35
CA ILE A 137 -18.63 10.52 -11.37
C ILE A 137 -18.29 9.97 -12.76
N ALA A 138 -17.36 9.01 -12.84
CA ALA A 138 -16.91 8.45 -14.11
C ALA A 138 -17.96 7.54 -14.76
N LEU A 139 -18.71 6.77 -13.96
CA LEU A 139 -19.64 5.75 -14.48
C LEU A 139 -21.04 6.27 -14.71
N ASN A 140 -21.49 7.26 -13.94
CA ASN A 140 -22.84 7.83 -14.09
C ASN A 140 -22.96 8.84 -15.25
N GLY A 141 -22.00 8.82 -16.18
CA GLY A 141 -22.04 9.62 -17.40
C GLY A 141 -21.73 11.10 -17.24
N LYS A 142 -21.37 11.54 -16.01
CA LYS A 142 -21.04 12.94 -15.74
C LYS A 142 -19.82 13.44 -16.49
N LEU A 143 -18.84 12.54 -16.75
CA LEU A 143 -17.61 12.85 -17.51
C LEU A 143 -17.62 12.31 -18.93
N GLY A 144 -18.75 11.81 -19.40
CA GLY A 144 -18.89 11.23 -20.72
C GLY A 144 -18.45 9.76 -20.83
N LEU A 145 -18.97 9.08 -21.84
CA LEU A 145 -18.80 7.63 -22.05
C LEU A 145 -17.32 7.22 -22.19
N GLY A 146 -16.50 8.05 -22.83
CA GLY A 146 -15.06 7.76 -23.05
C GLY A 146 -14.28 7.64 -21.75
N VAL A 147 -14.53 8.51 -20.75
CA VAL A 147 -13.90 8.46 -19.44
C VAL A 147 -14.35 7.20 -18.68
N GLY A 148 -15.65 6.91 -18.67
CA GLY A 148 -16.19 5.73 -18.00
C GLY A 148 -15.61 4.43 -18.54
N ILE A 149 -15.53 4.27 -19.86
CA ILE A 149 -14.95 3.07 -20.49
C ILE A 149 -13.46 2.94 -20.16
N THR A 150 -12.66 4.00 -20.35
CA THR A 150 -11.22 3.95 -20.06
C THR A 150 -10.94 3.69 -18.58
N PHE A 151 -11.76 4.26 -17.69
CA PHE A 151 -11.66 4.00 -16.24
C PHE A 151 -11.94 2.53 -15.91
N ILE A 152 -13.05 1.94 -16.39
CA ILE A 152 -13.38 0.54 -16.13
C ILE A 152 -12.30 -0.39 -16.68
N LEU A 153 -11.89 -0.19 -17.92
CA LEU A 153 -10.85 -1.02 -18.54
C LEU A 153 -9.52 -0.90 -17.80
N GLY A 154 -9.15 0.31 -17.38
CA GLY A 154 -7.96 0.56 -16.58
C GLY A 154 -8.03 -0.12 -15.21
N LEU A 155 -9.17 0.00 -14.54
CA LEU A 155 -9.41 -0.60 -13.22
C LEU A 155 -9.35 -2.15 -13.28
N ILE A 156 -10.04 -2.75 -14.24
CA ILE A 156 -10.01 -4.21 -14.45
C ILE A 156 -8.59 -4.68 -14.77
N ALA A 157 -7.90 -4.00 -15.68
CA ALA A 157 -6.53 -4.35 -16.04
C ALA A 157 -5.56 -4.21 -14.85
N ALA A 158 -5.71 -3.18 -14.02
CA ALA A 158 -4.90 -2.97 -12.83
C ALA A 158 -5.17 -4.05 -11.76
N ALA A 159 -6.44 -4.34 -11.49
CA ALA A 159 -6.83 -5.37 -10.52
C ALA A 159 -6.34 -6.77 -10.94
N TYR A 160 -6.52 -7.13 -12.22
CA TYR A 160 -6.08 -8.42 -12.75
C TYR A 160 -4.56 -8.59 -12.66
N SER A 161 -3.80 -7.60 -13.07
CA SER A 161 -2.33 -7.68 -13.05
C SER A 161 -1.77 -7.73 -11.63
N SER A 162 -2.35 -6.97 -10.69
CA SER A 162 -1.92 -7.01 -9.28
C SER A 162 -2.23 -8.36 -8.64
N ALA A 163 -3.43 -8.90 -8.91
CA ALA A 163 -3.83 -10.22 -8.41
C ALA A 163 -2.95 -11.35 -8.97
N ASP A 164 -2.65 -11.33 -10.27
CA ASP A 164 -1.79 -12.32 -10.92
C ASP A 164 -0.35 -12.29 -10.37
N SER A 165 0.20 -11.09 -10.19
CA SER A 165 1.52 -10.90 -9.61
C SER A 165 1.61 -11.43 -8.17
N ALA A 166 0.66 -11.05 -7.31
CA ALA A 166 0.60 -11.51 -5.93
C ALA A 166 0.43 -13.03 -5.85
N LEU A 167 -0.46 -13.60 -6.68
CA LEU A 167 -0.72 -15.04 -6.72
C LEU A 167 0.51 -15.83 -7.17
N THR A 168 1.25 -15.31 -8.14
CA THR A 168 2.50 -15.91 -8.62
C THR A 168 3.56 -15.88 -7.54
N SER A 169 3.75 -14.75 -6.84
CA SER A 169 4.71 -14.61 -5.74
C SER A 169 4.40 -15.54 -4.58
N LEU A 170 3.14 -15.58 -4.12
CA LEU A 170 2.69 -16.48 -3.05
C LEU A 170 2.87 -17.94 -3.42
N THR A 171 2.52 -18.30 -4.66
CA THR A 171 2.70 -19.68 -5.15
C THR A 171 4.16 -20.06 -5.17
N THR A 172 5.03 -19.16 -5.64
CA THR A 172 6.48 -19.42 -5.74
C THR A 172 7.09 -19.58 -4.36
N SER A 173 6.88 -18.63 -3.44
CA SER A 173 7.39 -18.70 -2.07
C SER A 173 6.92 -19.98 -1.38
N PHE A 174 5.65 -20.31 -1.45
CA PHE A 174 5.15 -21.50 -0.79
C PHE A 174 5.74 -22.79 -1.38
N CYS A 175 5.89 -22.86 -2.70
CA CYS A 175 6.49 -24.02 -3.36
C CYS A 175 7.97 -24.19 -3.02
N VAL A 176 8.73 -23.09 -2.94
CA VAL A 176 10.17 -23.15 -2.68
C VAL A 176 10.42 -23.33 -1.19
N ASP A 177 9.83 -22.50 -0.33
CA ASP A 177 10.17 -22.42 1.08
C ASP A 177 9.55 -23.54 1.92
N PHE A 178 8.30 -23.93 1.61
CA PHE A 178 7.59 -24.95 2.40
C PHE A 178 7.58 -26.33 1.75
N LEU A 179 7.46 -26.40 0.44
CA LEU A 179 7.34 -27.68 -0.26
C LEU A 179 8.66 -28.20 -0.84
N ALA A 180 9.73 -27.39 -0.74
CA ALA A 180 11.06 -27.70 -1.31
C ALA A 180 10.95 -28.29 -2.73
N ILE A 181 10.17 -27.62 -3.60
CA ILE A 181 9.76 -28.13 -4.92
C ILE A 181 10.95 -28.52 -5.79
N GLU A 182 12.09 -27.88 -5.61
CA GLU A 182 13.33 -28.13 -6.35
C GLU A 182 13.86 -29.55 -6.12
N LYS A 183 13.52 -30.17 -4.98
CA LYS A 183 13.92 -31.54 -4.62
C LYS A 183 12.96 -32.61 -5.13
N GLN A 184 11.88 -32.22 -5.82
CA GLN A 184 10.84 -33.14 -6.32
C GLN A 184 11.09 -33.50 -7.80
N ASP A 185 10.55 -34.64 -8.22
CA ASP A 185 10.57 -35.05 -9.62
C ASP A 185 9.86 -34.03 -10.52
N PRO A 186 10.34 -33.78 -11.75
CA PRO A 186 9.77 -32.79 -12.65
C PRO A 186 8.26 -32.94 -12.90
N ALA A 187 7.76 -34.17 -12.97
CA ALA A 187 6.33 -34.45 -13.12
C ALA A 187 5.52 -34.03 -11.89
N LYS A 188 6.07 -34.28 -10.68
CA LYS A 188 5.48 -33.85 -9.41
C LYS A 188 5.53 -32.34 -9.24
N GLN A 189 6.63 -31.69 -9.65
CA GLN A 189 6.78 -30.22 -9.56
C GLN A 189 5.61 -29.50 -10.24
N LYS A 190 5.26 -29.89 -11.47
CA LYS A 190 4.15 -29.30 -12.23
C LYS A 190 2.81 -29.46 -11.53
N SER A 191 2.52 -30.66 -11.02
CA SER A 191 1.28 -30.95 -10.30
C SER A 191 1.20 -30.17 -8.99
N LEU A 192 2.29 -30.16 -8.23
CA LEU A 192 2.37 -29.50 -6.94
C LEU A 192 2.18 -27.97 -7.09
N ARG A 193 2.88 -27.36 -8.06
CA ARG A 193 2.74 -25.92 -8.38
C ARG A 193 1.29 -25.58 -8.72
N LYS A 194 0.62 -26.40 -9.57
CA LYS A 194 -0.78 -26.16 -9.93
C LYS A 194 -1.72 -26.25 -8.74
N LYS A 195 -1.54 -27.25 -7.86
CA LYS A 195 -2.36 -27.39 -6.65
C LYS A 195 -2.16 -26.24 -5.69
N THR A 196 -0.90 -25.83 -5.47
CA THR A 196 -0.56 -24.67 -4.64
C THR A 196 -1.18 -23.40 -5.20
N HIS A 197 -1.08 -23.17 -6.50
CA HIS A 197 -1.66 -22.01 -7.16
C HIS A 197 -3.18 -21.92 -6.96
N ILE A 198 -3.88 -23.03 -7.10
CA ILE A 198 -5.33 -23.11 -6.84
C ILE A 198 -5.62 -22.83 -5.36
N GLY A 199 -4.85 -23.43 -4.44
CA GLY A 199 -4.99 -23.17 -3.00
C GLY A 199 -4.78 -21.71 -2.64
N MET A 200 -3.73 -21.07 -3.20
CA MET A 200 -3.46 -19.64 -2.99
C MET A 200 -4.55 -18.76 -3.60
N SER A 201 -5.15 -19.16 -4.73
CA SER A 201 -6.29 -18.44 -5.31
C SER A 201 -7.49 -18.42 -4.36
N PHE A 202 -7.82 -19.55 -3.73
CA PHE A 202 -8.88 -19.63 -2.72
C PHE A 202 -8.54 -18.75 -1.49
N LEU A 203 -7.31 -18.82 -1.02
CA LEU A 203 -6.85 -17.98 0.09
C LEU A 203 -7.00 -16.48 -0.24
N LEU A 204 -6.58 -16.07 -1.44
CA LEU A 204 -6.71 -14.69 -1.89
C LEU A 204 -8.17 -14.23 -1.93
N ILE A 205 -9.08 -15.07 -2.43
CA ILE A 205 -10.53 -14.78 -2.43
C ILE A 205 -11.04 -14.59 -1.01
N LEU A 206 -10.67 -15.46 -0.07
CA LEU A 206 -11.07 -15.32 1.33
C LEU A 206 -10.54 -14.04 1.96
N VAL A 207 -9.29 -13.68 1.68
CA VAL A 207 -8.69 -12.43 2.15
C VAL A 207 -9.45 -11.22 1.58
N VAL A 208 -9.76 -11.19 0.29
CA VAL A 208 -10.54 -10.09 -0.34
C VAL A 208 -11.91 -9.96 0.29
N ILE A 209 -12.62 -11.08 0.55
CA ILE A 209 -13.92 -11.07 1.22
C ILE A 209 -13.79 -10.54 2.65
N ALA A 210 -12.78 -10.99 3.40
CA ALA A 210 -12.54 -10.50 4.76
C ALA A 210 -12.25 -9.00 4.79
N PHE A 211 -11.40 -8.52 3.90
CA PHE A 211 -11.08 -7.08 3.79
C PHE A 211 -12.31 -6.24 3.44
N LYS A 212 -13.21 -6.73 2.60
CA LYS A 212 -14.47 -6.04 2.28
C LYS A 212 -15.30 -5.71 3.53
N HIS A 213 -15.23 -6.57 4.56
CA HIS A 213 -15.98 -6.37 5.81
C HIS A 213 -15.20 -5.61 6.89
N ILE A 214 -13.87 -5.58 6.79
CA ILE A 214 -12.98 -4.93 7.76
C ILE A 214 -12.72 -3.46 7.40
N LEU A 215 -12.67 -3.14 6.11
CA LEU A 215 -12.33 -1.79 5.63
C LEU A 215 -13.53 -0.83 5.75
N ASN A 216 -13.51 0.00 6.77
CA ASN A 216 -14.63 0.89 7.09
C ASN A 216 -14.53 2.29 6.48
N THR A 217 -13.33 2.81 6.19
CA THR A 217 -13.15 4.21 5.75
C THR A 217 -12.36 4.31 4.45
N ASN A 218 -11.10 4.68 4.54
CA ASN A 218 -10.21 4.84 3.41
C ASN A 218 -9.39 3.57 3.20
N VAL A 219 -9.41 3.01 1.99
CA VAL A 219 -8.71 1.75 1.65
C VAL A 219 -7.20 1.90 1.82
N ILE A 220 -6.61 3.01 1.38
CA ILE A 220 -5.15 3.23 1.47
C ILE A 220 -4.71 3.31 2.94
N ASP A 221 -5.41 4.08 3.78
CA ASP A 221 -5.07 4.20 5.20
C ASP A 221 -5.19 2.87 5.95
N SER A 222 -6.24 2.11 5.66
CA SER A 222 -6.43 0.78 6.21
C SER A 222 -5.32 -0.19 5.78
N LEU A 223 -4.91 -0.13 4.51
CA LEU A 223 -3.84 -0.95 3.94
C LEU A 223 -2.49 -0.62 4.58
N LEU A 224 -2.16 0.67 4.73
CA LEU A 224 -0.93 1.12 5.39
C LEU A 224 -0.91 0.78 6.88
N THR A 225 -2.06 0.80 7.53
CA THR A 225 -2.19 0.37 8.92
C THR A 225 -1.92 -1.13 9.08
N VAL A 226 -2.55 -1.97 8.24
CA VAL A 226 -2.28 -3.43 8.22
C VAL A 226 -0.82 -3.71 7.87
N ALA A 227 -0.25 -2.98 6.91
CA ALA A 227 1.17 -3.07 6.59
C ALA A 227 2.06 -2.74 7.79
N GLY A 228 1.70 -1.74 8.59
CA GLY A 228 2.40 -1.40 9.84
C GLY A 228 2.49 -2.57 10.82
N TYR A 229 1.42 -3.36 10.93
CA TYR A 229 1.40 -4.54 11.81
C TYR A 229 2.12 -5.75 11.22
N THR A 230 2.06 -5.96 9.92
CA THR A 230 2.61 -7.16 9.25
C THR A 230 4.06 -6.99 8.84
N TYR A 231 4.44 -5.84 8.28
CA TYR A 231 5.82 -5.59 7.85
C TYR A 231 6.76 -5.20 9.00
N GLY A 232 6.23 -4.74 10.13
CA GLY A 232 7.08 -4.41 11.27
C GLY A 232 7.94 -5.57 11.76
N PRO A 233 7.38 -6.74 12.08
CA PRO A 233 8.17 -7.91 12.44
C PRO A 233 9.15 -8.35 11.35
N LEU A 234 8.75 -8.26 10.08
CA LEU A 234 9.63 -8.59 8.94
C LEU A 234 10.83 -7.64 8.90
N LEU A 235 10.61 -6.34 9.12
CA LEU A 235 11.67 -5.34 9.21
C LEU A 235 12.63 -5.66 10.36
N GLY A 236 12.11 -6.01 11.53
CA GLY A 236 12.91 -6.37 12.69
C GLY A 236 13.75 -7.62 12.49
N LEU A 237 13.18 -8.67 11.89
CA LEU A 237 13.89 -9.90 11.52
C LEU A 237 15.00 -9.63 10.51
N PHE A 238 14.70 -8.87 9.47
CA PHE A 238 15.66 -8.50 8.45
C PHE A 238 16.79 -7.64 9.01
N ALA A 239 16.46 -6.60 9.77
CA ALA A 239 17.45 -5.74 10.41
C ALA A 239 18.36 -6.54 11.35
N PHE A 240 17.79 -7.47 12.13
CA PHE A 240 18.57 -8.34 13.00
C PHE A 240 19.55 -9.19 12.21
N SER A 241 19.12 -9.80 11.12
CA SER A 241 19.95 -10.62 10.24
C SER A 241 21.11 -9.84 9.60
N VAL A 242 20.84 -8.59 9.17
CA VAL A 242 21.84 -7.76 8.48
C VAL A 242 22.82 -7.10 9.45
N PHE A 243 22.31 -6.58 10.59
CA PHE A 243 23.13 -5.78 11.49
C PHE A 243 23.74 -6.56 12.66
N THR A 244 23.41 -7.84 12.83
CA THR A 244 23.97 -8.65 13.90
C THR A 244 24.58 -9.95 13.36
N LYS A 245 25.49 -10.52 14.13
CA LYS A 245 26.10 -11.84 13.87
C LYS A 245 25.59 -12.89 14.86
N TYR A 246 24.58 -12.56 15.64
CA TYR A 246 24.05 -13.48 16.67
C TYR A 246 23.17 -14.54 16.03
N THR A 247 23.24 -15.75 16.53
CA THR A 247 22.25 -16.80 16.29
C THR A 247 21.09 -16.63 17.25
N ILE A 248 19.91 -17.08 16.86
CA ILE A 248 18.69 -17.00 17.66
C ILE A 248 18.15 -18.40 17.92
N LYS A 249 17.34 -18.50 18.98
CA LYS A 249 16.62 -19.73 19.28
C LYS A 249 15.30 -19.73 18.48
N ASP A 250 15.27 -20.35 17.32
CA ASP A 250 14.15 -20.33 16.36
C ASP A 250 12.80 -20.63 17.01
N ARG A 251 12.77 -21.54 17.99
CA ARG A 251 11.55 -21.89 18.73
C ARG A 251 10.81 -20.69 19.32
N TYR A 252 11.52 -19.62 19.69
CA TYR A 252 10.96 -18.45 20.36
C TYR A 252 10.65 -17.29 19.41
N VAL A 253 11.01 -17.37 18.14
CA VAL A 253 10.79 -16.32 17.15
C VAL A 253 9.30 -15.96 17.03
N TRP A 254 8.43 -16.96 17.00
CA TRP A 254 6.98 -16.76 16.95
C TRP A 254 6.45 -15.94 18.13
N PHE A 255 6.95 -16.20 19.33
CA PHE A 255 6.57 -15.42 20.52
C PHE A 255 7.01 -13.96 20.39
N VAL A 256 8.21 -13.71 19.88
CA VAL A 256 8.71 -12.36 19.64
C VAL A 256 7.84 -11.63 18.63
N VAL A 257 7.52 -12.27 17.51
CA VAL A 257 6.66 -11.70 16.44
C VAL A 257 5.27 -11.36 16.98
N PHE A 258 4.60 -12.30 17.65
CA PHE A 258 3.27 -12.04 18.19
C PHE A 258 3.28 -11.01 19.32
N ALA A 259 4.31 -11.02 20.18
CA ALA A 259 4.45 -10.03 21.23
C ALA A 259 4.68 -8.62 20.66
N SER A 260 5.51 -8.48 19.61
CA SER A 260 5.75 -7.18 18.99
C SER A 260 4.50 -6.63 18.30
N VAL A 261 3.74 -7.47 17.58
CA VAL A 261 2.45 -7.09 17.01
C VAL A 261 1.44 -6.71 18.09
N GLY A 262 1.36 -7.50 19.18
CA GLY A 262 0.48 -7.20 20.31
C GLY A 262 0.80 -5.87 20.98
N LEU A 263 2.09 -5.62 21.26
CA LEU A 263 2.55 -4.34 21.82
C LEU A 263 2.24 -3.16 20.89
N THR A 264 2.49 -3.34 19.60
CA THR A 264 2.22 -2.29 18.60
C THR A 264 0.72 -2.02 18.47
N SER A 265 -0.11 -3.07 18.48
CA SER A 265 -1.57 -2.94 18.43
C SER A 265 -2.08 -2.25 19.70
N PHE A 266 -1.53 -2.58 20.86
CA PHE A 266 -1.86 -1.90 22.12
C PHE A 266 -1.51 -0.41 22.04
N LEU A 267 -0.30 -0.06 21.60
CA LEU A 267 0.12 1.33 21.45
C LEU A 267 -0.77 2.09 20.45
N GLY A 268 -1.05 1.48 19.28
CA GLY A 268 -1.90 2.09 18.26
C GLY A 268 -3.35 2.28 18.68
N GLY A 269 -3.80 1.53 19.70
CA GLY A 269 -5.15 1.64 20.27
C GLY A 269 -5.25 2.59 21.47
N ILE A 270 -4.15 3.20 21.92
CA ILE A 270 -4.19 4.16 23.02
C ILE A 270 -4.87 5.44 22.57
N ASP A 271 -5.86 5.90 23.37
CA ASP A 271 -6.53 7.16 23.09
C ASP A 271 -5.53 8.33 23.13
N ALA A 272 -5.62 9.21 22.13
CA ALA A 272 -4.80 10.41 22.05
C ALA A 272 -4.92 11.30 23.31
N ALA A 273 -6.06 11.30 23.99
CA ALA A 273 -6.23 12.03 25.23
C ALA A 273 -5.26 11.56 26.34
N ILE A 274 -4.97 10.25 26.40
CA ILE A 274 -4.01 9.68 27.37
C ILE A 274 -2.57 10.09 27.01
N LEU A 275 -2.29 10.28 25.72
CA LEU A 275 -0.99 10.66 25.20
C LEU A 275 -0.81 12.19 25.11
N GLY A 276 -1.62 12.99 25.84
CA GLY A 276 -1.52 14.44 25.77
C GLY A 276 -1.90 15.03 24.42
N GLY A 277 -2.77 14.38 23.68
CA GLY A 277 -3.20 14.79 22.33
C GLY A 277 -2.36 14.21 21.19
N TYR A 278 -1.31 13.41 21.50
CA TYR A 278 -0.47 12.81 20.46
C TYR A 278 -1.22 11.66 19.76
N GLN A 279 -1.36 11.79 18.45
CA GLN A 279 -1.96 10.77 17.59
C GLN A 279 -0.85 9.95 16.94
N ILE A 280 -0.81 8.66 17.25
CA ILE A 280 0.16 7.74 16.65
C ILE A 280 -0.22 7.53 15.15
N GLY A 281 0.78 7.62 14.29
CA GLY A 281 0.64 7.50 12.84
C GLY A 281 1.45 6.34 12.25
N TYR A 282 2.12 6.60 11.14
CA TYR A 282 2.89 5.59 10.39
C TYR A 282 4.20 5.18 11.08
N GLU A 283 4.59 5.83 12.17
CA GLU A 283 5.69 5.42 13.03
C GLU A 283 5.47 4.06 13.72
N LEU A 284 4.24 3.54 13.73
CA LEU A 284 3.95 2.19 14.24
C LEU A 284 4.78 1.11 13.56
N LEU A 285 5.05 1.24 12.26
CA LEU A 285 5.82 0.24 11.52
C LEU A 285 7.27 0.14 12.03
N PRO A 286 8.08 1.22 12.06
CA PRO A 286 9.43 1.15 12.61
C PRO A 286 9.45 0.79 14.10
N LEU A 287 8.46 1.20 14.90
CA LEU A 287 8.34 0.78 16.30
C LEU A 287 8.13 -0.73 16.43
N ASN A 288 7.25 -1.30 15.64
CA ASN A 288 7.02 -2.75 15.60
C ASN A 288 8.30 -3.49 15.19
N GLY A 289 9.01 -2.99 14.18
CA GLY A 289 10.33 -3.51 13.78
C GLY A 289 11.35 -3.45 14.92
N LEU A 290 11.38 -2.35 15.67
CA LEU A 290 12.26 -2.17 16.81
C LEU A 290 11.92 -3.16 17.95
N PHE A 291 10.64 -3.34 18.28
CA PHE A 291 10.22 -4.32 19.29
C PHE A 291 10.61 -5.74 18.89
N THR A 292 10.43 -6.09 17.61
CA THR A 292 10.87 -7.38 17.09
C THR A 292 12.39 -7.52 17.20
N PHE A 293 13.15 -6.51 16.78
CA PHE A 293 14.62 -6.52 16.87
C PHE A 293 15.12 -6.71 18.31
N ILE A 294 14.55 -5.96 19.27
CA ILE A 294 14.89 -6.08 20.69
C ILE A 294 14.50 -7.49 21.21
N GLY A 295 13.32 -7.98 20.87
CA GLY A 295 12.88 -9.32 21.23
C GLY A 295 13.83 -10.41 20.74
N LEU A 296 14.35 -10.28 19.52
CA LEU A 296 15.33 -11.20 18.95
C LEU A 296 16.68 -11.14 19.70
N ILE A 297 17.11 -9.96 20.15
CA ILE A 297 18.29 -9.83 21.01
C ILE A 297 18.11 -10.61 22.32
N LEU A 298 16.90 -10.58 22.90
CA LEU A 298 16.63 -11.28 24.17
C LEU A 298 16.67 -12.81 24.03
N ILE A 299 16.30 -13.35 22.87
CA ILE A 299 16.32 -14.79 22.58
C ILE A 299 17.59 -15.27 21.89
N ARG A 300 18.61 -14.39 21.81
CA ARG A 300 19.89 -14.76 21.18
C ARG A 300 20.53 -15.96 21.86
N SER A 301 21.17 -16.82 21.07
CA SER A 301 22.06 -17.87 21.54
C SER A 301 23.50 -17.38 21.45
N LYS A 302 24.35 -17.78 22.40
CA LYS A 302 25.79 -17.64 22.21
C LYS A 302 26.18 -18.59 21.05
N GLN A 303 26.95 -18.10 20.10
CA GLN A 303 27.70 -19.01 19.22
C GLN A 303 28.69 -19.76 20.12
N ASP A 304 28.51 -21.07 20.25
CA ASP A 304 29.56 -21.95 20.75
C ASP A 304 30.66 -22.07 19.71
#